data_eaaf97696385578b13d135aee7734d28
#
_entry.id   eaaf97696385578b13d135aee7734d28
#
_cell.length_a   1.000
_cell.length_b   1.000
_cell.length_c   1.000
_cell.angle_alpha   90.00
_cell.angle_beta   90.00
_cell.angle_gamma   90.00
#
_symmetry.space_group_name_H-M   'P 1'
#
loop_
_entity.id
_entity.type
_entity.pdbx_description
1 polymer ?
#
loop_
_entity_poly.entity_id
_entity_poly.type
_entity_poly.pdbx_seq_one_letter_code
_entity_poly.pdbx_strand_id
1 'polypeptide(L)'
;MLRNAAKYYKPYLWGSVGGGIVLITLAALLAWQTMQALPEAKRVGNAAIDALVRLDQPQFKQLAYCPNCAAHLWARWLHLTHSSGRPQNWRFRRAGRILEFGATRSGKSSFSTPFFEIEYQVRFEWLHNATIVLEVVYTEGGYRVMGIRLSQ
;
A
#
# COMPACT_ATOMS: atom_id res chain seq x y z
N MET A 1 -7.59 -9.17 -58.41
CA MET A 1 -8.05 -9.77 -57.15
C MET A 1 -7.50 -9.09 -55.85
N LEU A 2 -6.89 -7.94 -55.89
CA LEU A 2 -6.28 -7.29 -54.71
C LEU A 2 -7.08 -6.10 -54.12
N ARG A 3 -8.25 -5.77 -54.66
CA ARG A 3 -9.04 -4.60 -54.22
C ARG A 3 -9.97 -4.85 -53.04
N ASN A 4 -10.18 -6.07 -52.62
CA ASN A 4 -11.13 -6.40 -51.51
C ASN A 4 -10.49 -6.65 -50.14
N ALA A 5 -9.16 -6.76 -50.07
CA ALA A 5 -8.47 -6.98 -48.78
C ALA A 5 -8.44 -5.73 -47.88
N ALA A 6 -8.45 -4.54 -48.49
CA ALA A 6 -8.35 -3.28 -47.74
C ALA A 6 -9.63 -2.92 -46.96
N LYS A 7 -10.78 -3.52 -47.28
CA LYS A 7 -12.06 -3.18 -46.63
C LYS A 7 -12.26 -3.88 -45.28
N TYR A 8 -11.55 -4.98 -45.05
CA TYR A 8 -11.68 -5.78 -43.80
C TYR A 8 -10.67 -5.40 -42.71
N TYR A 9 -9.59 -4.70 -43.08
CA TYR A 9 -8.55 -4.33 -42.10
C TYR A 9 -8.85 -3.03 -41.32
N LYS A 10 -9.69 -2.13 -41.86
CA LYS A 10 -10.01 -0.84 -41.19
C LYS A 10 -10.67 -0.97 -39.82
N PRO A 11 -11.68 -1.83 -39.57
CA PRO A 11 -12.33 -1.89 -38.24
C PRO A 11 -11.41 -2.48 -37.17
N TYR A 12 -10.49 -3.38 -37.50
CA TYR A 12 -9.55 -3.94 -36.55
C TYR A 12 -8.47 -2.94 -36.10
N LEU A 13 -7.99 -2.09 -36.98
CA LEU A 13 -7.04 -1.03 -36.65
C LEU A 13 -7.65 0.03 -35.72
N TRP A 14 -8.90 0.42 -35.94
CA TRP A 14 -9.59 1.37 -35.08
C TRP A 14 -9.92 0.77 -33.72
N GLY A 15 -10.26 -0.49 -33.62
CA GLY A 15 -10.48 -1.19 -32.35
C GLY A 15 -9.20 -1.31 -31.51
N SER A 16 -8.06 -1.61 -32.12
CA SER A 16 -6.77 -1.72 -31.42
C SER A 16 -6.23 -0.36 -30.96
N VAL A 17 -6.39 0.69 -31.78
CA VAL A 17 -5.99 2.06 -31.40
C VAL A 17 -6.89 2.61 -30.30
N GLY A 18 -8.21 2.40 -30.40
CA GLY A 18 -9.16 2.83 -29.35
C GLY A 18 -8.91 2.13 -28.02
N GLY A 19 -8.67 0.81 -28.03
CA GLY A 19 -8.32 0.04 -26.83
C GLY A 19 -7.01 0.50 -26.19
N GLY A 20 -5.99 0.81 -27.00
CA GLY A 20 -4.72 1.33 -26.51
C GLY A 20 -4.85 2.68 -25.83
N ILE A 21 -5.61 3.62 -26.40
CA ILE A 21 -5.84 4.95 -25.81
C ILE A 21 -6.57 4.83 -24.46
N VAL A 22 -7.60 3.99 -24.37
CA VAL A 22 -8.35 3.76 -23.12
C VAL A 22 -7.42 3.21 -22.03
N LEU A 23 -6.57 2.23 -22.34
CA LEU A 23 -5.62 1.68 -21.37
C LEU A 23 -4.59 2.70 -20.90
N ILE A 24 -4.04 3.51 -21.80
CA ILE A 24 -3.07 4.57 -21.45
C ILE A 24 -3.74 5.62 -20.57
N THR A 25 -4.97 6.03 -20.90
CA THR A 25 -5.70 7.01 -20.10
C THR A 25 -6.02 6.48 -18.69
N LEU A 26 -6.42 5.22 -18.58
CA LEU A 26 -6.68 4.56 -17.30
C LEU A 26 -5.40 4.47 -16.45
N ALA A 27 -4.29 4.07 -17.06
CA ALA A 27 -2.99 4.01 -16.40
C ALA A 27 -2.52 5.39 -15.92
N ALA A 28 -2.70 6.43 -16.75
CA ALA A 28 -2.38 7.81 -16.38
C ALA A 28 -3.23 8.33 -15.22
N LEU A 29 -4.54 8.04 -15.21
CA LEU A 29 -5.43 8.39 -14.10
C LEU A 29 -5.05 7.70 -12.79
N LEU A 30 -4.73 6.40 -12.85
CA LEU A 30 -4.28 5.65 -11.67
C LEU A 30 -2.94 6.17 -11.14
N ALA A 31 -1.99 6.49 -12.02
CA ALA A 31 -0.73 7.10 -11.65
C ALA A 31 -0.93 8.48 -11.00
N TRP A 32 -1.79 9.31 -11.58
CA TRP A 32 -2.15 10.63 -11.04
C TRP A 32 -2.76 10.54 -9.64
N GLN A 33 -3.76 9.68 -9.45
CA GLN A 33 -4.38 9.45 -8.14
C GLN A 33 -3.37 8.96 -7.12
N THR A 34 -2.46 8.07 -7.52
CA THR A 34 -1.41 7.56 -6.63
C THR A 34 -0.43 8.67 -6.24
N MET A 35 -0.05 9.54 -7.18
CA MET A 35 0.83 10.67 -6.90
C MET A 35 0.23 11.67 -5.91
N GLN A 36 -1.09 11.90 -5.95
CA GLN A 36 -1.76 12.79 -5.01
C GLN A 36 -1.97 12.15 -3.63
N ALA A 37 -2.27 10.86 -3.60
CA ALA A 37 -2.58 10.12 -2.38
C ALA A 37 -1.33 9.72 -1.58
N LEU A 38 -0.22 9.45 -2.25
CA LEU A 38 1.01 8.95 -1.65
C LEU A 38 1.63 9.87 -0.58
N PRO A 39 1.69 11.22 -0.75
CA PRO A 39 2.26 12.09 0.26
C PRO A 39 1.50 12.03 1.59
N GLU A 40 0.18 11.96 1.55
CA GLU A 40 -0.65 11.87 2.75
C GLU A 40 -0.55 10.49 3.42
N ALA A 41 -0.62 9.42 2.64
CA ALA A 41 -0.39 8.07 3.15
C ALA A 41 1.00 7.95 3.80
N LYS A 42 2.04 8.50 3.17
CA LYS A 42 3.39 8.56 3.71
C LYS A 42 3.47 9.36 5.01
N ARG A 43 2.77 10.48 5.12
CA ARG A 43 2.70 11.28 6.35
C ARG A 43 2.15 10.46 7.52
N VAL A 44 1.06 9.72 7.28
CA VAL A 44 0.48 8.84 8.30
C VAL A 44 1.42 7.69 8.64
N GLY A 45 2.04 7.06 7.64
CA GLY A 45 3.05 6.03 7.86
C GLY A 45 4.24 6.52 8.68
N ASN A 46 4.77 7.72 8.39
CA ASN A 46 5.86 8.33 9.15
C ASN A 46 5.47 8.60 10.61
N ALA A 47 4.26 9.13 10.84
CA ALA A 47 3.75 9.35 12.20
C ALA A 47 3.57 8.03 12.96
N ALA A 48 3.10 6.99 12.28
CA ALA A 48 2.89 5.69 12.89
C ALA A 48 4.22 4.99 13.24
N ILE A 49 5.20 5.00 12.34
CA ILE A 49 6.51 4.40 12.64
C ILE A 49 7.25 5.17 13.75
N ASP A 50 7.10 6.49 13.79
CA ASP A 50 7.67 7.30 14.87
C ASP A 50 7.03 6.96 16.23
N ALA A 51 5.70 6.82 16.28
CA ALA A 51 4.98 6.38 17.48
C ALA A 51 5.41 4.97 17.92
N LEU A 52 5.61 4.04 16.99
CA LEU A 52 6.09 2.69 17.27
C LEU A 52 7.52 2.70 17.85
N VAL A 53 8.42 3.48 17.26
CA VAL A 53 9.83 3.57 17.71
C VAL A 53 9.93 4.25 19.08
N ARG A 54 9.11 5.25 19.35
CA ARG A 54 9.03 5.93 20.67
C ARG A 54 8.26 5.15 21.71
N LEU A 55 7.59 4.05 21.31
CA LEU A 55 6.68 3.28 22.15
C LEU A 55 5.50 4.12 22.67
N ASP A 56 5.02 5.05 21.83
CA ASP A 56 3.87 5.90 22.12
C ASP A 56 2.57 5.21 21.64
N GLN A 57 2.03 4.35 22.50
CA GLN A 57 0.80 3.61 22.21
C GLN A 57 -0.43 4.51 21.99
N PRO A 58 -0.67 5.58 22.78
CA PRO A 58 -1.79 6.49 22.54
C PRO A 58 -1.77 7.13 21.16
N GLN A 59 -0.62 7.63 20.70
CA GLN A 59 -0.47 8.20 19.38
C GLN A 59 -0.68 7.16 18.30
N PHE A 60 -0.12 5.97 18.45
CA PHE A 60 -0.32 4.87 17.47
C PHE A 60 -1.80 4.46 17.34
N LYS A 61 -2.54 4.38 18.46
CA LYS A 61 -3.98 4.07 18.46
C LYS A 61 -4.81 5.04 17.62
N GLN A 62 -4.46 6.32 17.60
CA GLN A 62 -5.15 7.34 16.80
C GLN A 62 -4.92 7.16 15.29
N LEU A 63 -3.79 6.55 14.91
CA LEU A 63 -3.41 6.34 13.52
C LEU A 63 -3.86 4.98 12.98
N ALA A 64 -4.26 4.04 13.84
CA ALA A 64 -4.70 2.72 13.45
C ALA A 64 -6.12 2.74 12.87
N TYR A 65 -6.40 1.75 12.02
CA TYR A 65 -7.68 1.60 11.32
C TYR A 65 -8.88 1.43 12.27
N CYS A 66 -8.70 0.64 13.34
CA CYS A 66 -9.73 0.44 14.35
C CYS A 66 -9.10 0.20 15.74
N PRO A 67 -9.83 0.43 16.85
CA PRO A 67 -9.30 0.24 18.21
C PRO A 67 -8.79 -1.19 18.48
N ASN A 68 -9.53 -2.21 18.04
CA ASN A 68 -9.12 -3.61 18.19
C ASN A 68 -7.90 -3.93 17.30
N CYS A 69 -7.88 -3.41 16.07
CA CYS A 69 -6.71 -3.54 15.20
C CYS A 69 -5.47 -2.93 15.86
N ALA A 70 -5.61 -1.74 16.46
CA ALA A 70 -4.52 -1.08 17.16
C ALA A 70 -3.93 -1.95 18.27
N ALA A 71 -4.76 -2.61 19.07
CA ALA A 71 -4.31 -3.50 20.12
C ALA A 71 -3.51 -4.69 19.59
N HIS A 72 -3.99 -5.34 18.52
CA HIS A 72 -3.30 -6.45 17.87
C HIS A 72 -1.97 -6.03 17.24
N LEU A 73 -1.96 -4.91 16.51
CA LEU A 73 -0.75 -4.40 15.87
C LEU A 73 0.28 -4.00 16.92
N TRP A 74 -0.16 -3.39 18.03
CA TRP A 74 0.69 -3.02 19.14
C TRP A 74 1.30 -4.24 19.83
N ALA A 75 0.51 -5.27 20.10
CA ALA A 75 1.01 -6.51 20.68
C ALA A 75 2.07 -7.19 19.79
N ARG A 76 1.85 -7.23 18.48
CA ARG A 76 2.85 -7.74 17.51
C ARG A 76 4.13 -6.90 17.53
N TRP A 77 4.02 -5.57 17.62
CA TRP A 77 5.17 -4.69 17.73
C TRP A 77 5.95 -4.94 19.00
N LEU A 78 5.28 -5.06 20.15
CA LEU A 78 5.93 -5.38 21.41
C LEU A 78 6.64 -6.73 21.38
N HIS A 79 6.02 -7.75 20.77
CA HIS A 79 6.65 -9.05 20.60
C HIS A 79 7.94 -8.94 19.78
N LEU A 80 7.94 -8.14 18.72
CA LEU A 80 9.13 -7.86 17.91
C LEU A 80 10.21 -7.15 18.74
N THR A 81 9.84 -6.15 19.53
CA THR A 81 10.81 -5.42 20.36
C THR A 81 11.42 -6.31 21.45
N HIS A 82 10.66 -7.27 21.97
CA HIS A 82 11.18 -8.26 22.92
C HIS A 82 12.24 -9.17 22.30
N SER A 83 12.11 -9.53 21.04
CA SER A 83 13.06 -10.41 20.35
C SER A 83 14.25 -9.68 19.72
N SER A 84 14.08 -8.41 19.36
CA SER A 84 15.07 -7.63 18.60
C SER A 84 15.76 -6.52 19.42
N GLY A 85 15.29 -6.29 20.64
CA GLY A 85 15.70 -5.17 21.47
C GLY A 85 14.91 -3.90 21.21
N ARG A 86 15.22 -2.85 21.94
CA ARG A 86 14.51 -1.58 21.82
C ARG A 86 14.77 -0.92 20.46
N PRO A 87 13.72 -0.43 19.76
CA PRO A 87 13.91 0.33 18.52
C PRO A 87 14.60 1.67 18.84
N GLN A 88 15.56 2.05 18.01
CA GLN A 88 16.39 3.25 18.24
C GLN A 88 16.06 4.36 17.25
N ASN A 89 16.02 4.02 15.96
CA ASN A 89 15.74 4.97 14.89
C ASN A 89 15.14 4.25 13.68
N TRP A 90 14.64 5.04 12.74
CA TRP A 90 14.09 4.54 11.50
C TRP A 90 14.45 5.43 10.32
N ARG A 91 14.41 4.87 9.11
CA ARG A 91 14.50 5.60 7.86
C ARG A 91 13.49 5.06 6.85
N PHE A 92 12.91 5.94 6.08
CA PHE A 92 12.06 5.58 4.94
C PHE A 92 12.87 4.86 3.87
N ARG A 93 12.32 3.80 3.27
CA ARG A 93 12.91 3.09 2.13
C ARG A 93 12.14 3.34 0.85
N ARG A 94 10.91 2.88 0.81
CA ARG A 94 10.05 3.02 -0.36
C ARG A 94 8.57 3.00 0.04
N ALA A 95 7.71 3.43 -0.89
CA ALA A 95 6.27 3.28 -0.78
C ALA A 95 5.70 2.88 -2.13
N GLY A 96 4.68 2.05 -2.11
CA GLY A 96 3.95 1.59 -3.29
C GLY A 96 2.47 1.43 -3.02
N ARG A 97 1.64 1.56 -4.05
CA ARG A 97 0.21 1.26 -3.98
C ARG A 97 0.00 -0.20 -4.39
N ILE A 98 -0.70 -0.93 -3.56
CA ILE A 98 -1.07 -2.31 -3.82
C ILE A 98 -2.55 -2.36 -4.22
N LEU A 99 -2.81 -3.02 -5.33
CA LEU A 99 -4.15 -3.35 -5.82
C LEU A 99 -4.28 -4.86 -5.72
N GLU A 100 -5.04 -5.35 -4.75
CA GLU A 100 -5.33 -6.77 -4.66
C GLU A 100 -6.57 -7.11 -5.47
N PHE A 101 -6.42 -8.05 -6.40
CA PHE A 101 -7.52 -8.68 -7.10
C PHE A 101 -7.79 -10.04 -6.43
N GLY A 102 -8.85 -10.11 -5.63
CA GLY A 102 -9.29 -11.36 -5.03
C GLY A 102 -10.42 -12.01 -5.82
N ALA A 103 -10.27 -13.29 -6.19
CA ALA A 103 -11.40 -14.12 -6.60
C ALA A 103 -12.00 -14.76 -5.34
N THR A 104 -13.24 -14.46 -5.02
CA THR A 104 -13.94 -15.17 -3.96
C THR A 104 -14.33 -16.58 -4.44
N ARG A 105 -14.42 -17.54 -3.50
CA ARG A 105 -14.79 -18.94 -3.78
C ARG A 105 -16.15 -19.08 -4.51
N SER A 106 -16.97 -18.02 -4.54
CA SER A 106 -18.23 -17.93 -5.27
C SER A 106 -18.11 -17.41 -6.70
N GLY A 107 -16.90 -17.25 -7.24
CA GLY A 107 -16.66 -16.77 -8.60
C GLY A 107 -16.93 -15.27 -8.83
N LYS A 108 -17.26 -14.52 -7.77
CA LYS A 108 -17.37 -13.06 -7.85
C LYS A 108 -15.99 -12.44 -7.63
N SER A 109 -15.51 -11.67 -8.63
CA SER A 109 -14.32 -10.85 -8.46
C SER A 109 -14.63 -9.75 -7.45
N SER A 110 -13.94 -9.74 -6.31
CA SER A 110 -13.97 -8.63 -5.36
C SER A 110 -12.70 -7.81 -5.52
N PHE A 111 -12.86 -6.51 -5.75
CA PHE A 111 -11.75 -5.58 -5.61
C PHE A 111 -11.56 -5.31 -4.11
N SER A 112 -10.41 -5.65 -3.56
CA SER A 112 -10.07 -5.19 -2.23
C SER A 112 -9.79 -3.68 -2.27
N THR A 113 -10.04 -2.99 -1.17
CA THR A 113 -9.71 -1.57 -1.04
C THR A 113 -8.22 -1.38 -1.28
N PRO A 114 -7.82 -0.51 -2.23
CA PRO A 114 -6.40 -0.28 -2.48
C PRO A 114 -5.73 0.28 -1.23
N PHE A 115 -4.55 -0.22 -0.92
CA PHE A 115 -3.75 0.25 0.21
C PHE A 115 -2.32 0.59 -0.22
N PHE A 116 -1.61 1.33 0.61
CA PHE A 116 -0.21 1.65 0.41
C PHE A 116 0.65 0.77 1.32
N GLU A 117 1.65 0.13 0.74
CA GLU A 117 2.74 -0.46 1.50
C GLU A 117 3.87 0.56 1.61
N ILE A 118 4.25 0.86 2.85
CA ILE A 118 5.32 1.82 3.14
C ILE A 118 6.39 1.09 3.94
N GLU A 119 7.56 0.98 3.34
CA GLU A 119 8.69 0.28 3.92
C GLU A 119 9.61 1.23 4.69
N TYR A 120 9.93 0.82 5.88
CA TYR A 120 10.87 1.49 6.76
C TYR A 120 11.98 0.53 7.17
N GLN A 121 13.19 1.02 7.21
CA GLN A 121 14.28 0.35 7.86
C GLN A 121 14.37 0.84 9.30
N VAL A 122 14.19 -0.07 10.26
CA VAL A 122 14.26 0.22 11.69
C VAL A 122 15.49 -0.43 12.27
N ARG A 123 16.26 0.34 13.01
CA ARG A 123 17.40 -0.15 13.76
C ARG A 123 16.94 -0.51 15.19
N PHE A 124 17.23 -1.73 15.58
CA PHE A 124 17.01 -2.22 16.94
C PHE A 124 18.32 -2.37 17.69
N GLU A 125 18.24 -2.47 19.00
CA GLU A 125 19.40 -2.58 19.87
C GLU A 125 20.23 -3.85 19.59
N TRP A 126 19.57 -4.99 19.35
CA TRP A 126 20.21 -6.28 19.11
C TRP A 126 20.15 -6.70 17.64
N LEU A 127 19.18 -6.22 16.89
CA LEU A 127 19.06 -6.46 15.47
C LEU A 127 19.37 -5.17 14.69
N HIS A 128 20.50 -5.15 13.99
CA HIS A 128 21.02 -3.92 13.40
C HIS A 128 20.09 -3.28 12.38
N ASN A 129 19.36 -4.06 11.59
CA ASN A 129 18.39 -3.51 10.63
C ASN A 129 17.27 -4.52 10.35
N ALA A 130 16.03 -4.10 10.57
CA ALA A 130 14.85 -4.81 10.14
C ALA A 130 14.05 -3.96 9.16
N THR A 131 13.46 -4.58 8.15
CA THR A 131 12.54 -3.91 7.25
C THR A 131 11.12 -4.08 7.79
N ILE A 132 10.50 -2.98 8.17
CA ILE A 132 9.11 -2.92 8.62
C ILE A 132 8.26 -2.39 7.50
N VAL A 133 7.18 -3.07 7.17
CA VAL A 133 6.18 -2.65 6.20
C VAL A 133 4.92 -2.25 6.94
N LEU A 134 4.50 -1.01 6.75
CA LEU A 134 3.20 -0.52 7.19
C LEU A 134 2.22 -0.57 6.02
N GLU A 135 1.06 -1.15 6.25
CA GLU A 135 -0.07 -1.16 5.32
C GLU A 135 -1.01 -0.02 5.71
N VAL A 136 -1.16 0.95 4.81
CA VAL A 136 -1.94 2.17 5.05
C VAL A 136 -3.11 2.21 4.07
N VAL A 137 -4.32 2.27 4.60
CA VAL A 137 -5.57 2.26 3.84
C VAL A 137 -6.30 3.61 3.98
N TYR A 138 -7.03 4.02 2.94
CA TYR A 138 -7.91 5.17 3.00
C TYR A 138 -9.26 4.79 3.63
N THR A 139 -9.73 5.62 4.54
CA THR A 139 -11.04 5.49 5.22
C THR A 139 -11.82 6.80 5.10
N GLU A 140 -13.07 6.85 5.52
CA GLU A 140 -13.87 8.07 5.56
C GLU A 140 -13.20 9.19 6.41
N GLY A 141 -12.39 8.82 7.39
CA GLY A 141 -11.64 9.75 8.25
C GLY A 141 -10.20 9.99 7.81
N GLY A 142 -9.83 9.66 6.57
CA GLY A 142 -8.46 9.78 6.04
C GLY A 142 -7.67 8.49 6.09
N TYR A 143 -6.36 8.58 5.90
CA TYR A 143 -5.47 7.41 5.90
C TYR A 143 -5.30 6.84 7.31
N ARG A 144 -5.27 5.50 7.42
CA ARG A 144 -5.09 4.76 8.68
C ARG A 144 -4.19 3.55 8.47
N VAL A 145 -3.45 3.17 9.51
CA VAL A 145 -2.62 1.96 9.51
C VAL A 145 -3.49 0.74 9.76
N MET A 146 -3.48 -0.19 8.82
CA MET A 146 -4.23 -1.44 8.87
C MET A 146 -3.34 -2.63 9.25
N GLY A 147 -2.07 -2.62 8.86
CA GLY A 147 -1.16 -3.73 9.05
C GLY A 147 0.27 -3.32 9.38
N ILE A 148 0.98 -4.19 10.09
CA ILE A 148 2.42 -4.14 10.33
C ILE A 148 2.99 -5.52 10.04
N ARG A 149 4.03 -5.60 9.22
CA ARG A 149 4.75 -6.85 8.97
C ARG A 149 6.25 -6.63 8.86
N LEU A 150 7.00 -7.66 9.19
CA LEU A 150 8.42 -7.74 8.87
C LEU A 150 8.56 -8.22 7.44
N SER A 151 9.37 -7.53 6.66
CA SER A 151 9.87 -8.02 5.38
C SER A 151 11.26 -8.62 5.62
N GLN A 152 11.38 -9.87 5.29
CA GLN A 152 12.68 -10.58 5.25
C GLN A 152 13.39 -10.28 3.94
#